data_2cb0d2fb73c41fd6d37203f1ff356ab5
#
_entry.id   2cb0d2fb73c41fd6d37203f1ff356ab5
#
_cell.length_a   1.000
_cell.length_b   1.000
_cell.length_c   1.000
_cell.angle_alpha   90.00
_cell.angle_beta   90.00
_cell.angle_gamma   90.00
#
_symmetry.space_group_name_H-M   'P 1'
#
loop_
_entity.id
_entity.type
_entity.pdbx_description
1 polymer ?
#
loop_
_entity_poly.entity_id
_entity_poly.type
_entity_poly.pdbx_seq_one_letter_code
_entity_poly.pdbx_strand_id
1 'polypeptide(L)'
;MNFSEIWQYLKEPNIASMLFRLTLATIFGGLIGLERVRHRRPAGFRTHTLVCIGAALTMIISQYLSMQGQITDLSRLGAQVINGIGFLGAGTIIVTGKQQVKGLTTAAGLWASACMGLAIGAGFYFGALVGCVLIMLTISVLSIFEGHIMSTARNMNICVE
;
A
#
# COMPACT_ATOMS: atom_id res chain seq x y z
N MET A 1 -5.21 15.27 -29.39
CA MET A 1 -4.19 14.68 -28.49
C MET A 1 -4.38 13.18 -28.52
N ASN A 2 -3.42 12.45 -29.06
CA ASN A 2 -3.49 10.98 -29.15
C ASN A 2 -3.27 10.36 -27.76
N PHE A 3 -3.76 9.13 -27.55
CA PHE A 3 -3.62 8.42 -26.27
C PHE A 3 -2.15 8.32 -25.80
N SER A 4 -1.20 8.14 -26.75
CA SER A 4 0.24 8.12 -26.48
C SER A 4 0.79 9.46 -25.98
N GLU A 5 0.29 10.58 -26.48
CA GLU A 5 0.69 11.93 -26.06
C GLU A 5 0.21 12.24 -24.66
N ILE A 6 -1.05 11.86 -24.33
CA ILE A 6 -1.61 12.00 -22.98
C ILE A 6 -0.79 11.16 -21.99
N TRP A 7 -0.42 9.94 -22.37
CA TRP A 7 0.35 9.04 -21.52
C TRP A 7 1.75 9.57 -21.24
N GLN A 8 2.44 10.14 -22.23
CA GLN A 8 3.73 10.78 -22.02
C GLN A 8 3.61 12.04 -21.16
N TYR A 9 2.60 12.86 -21.42
CA TYR A 9 2.33 14.07 -20.63
C TYR A 9 2.10 13.78 -19.14
N LEU A 10 1.42 12.67 -18.80
CA LEU A 10 1.19 12.23 -17.42
C LEU A 10 2.44 11.62 -16.76
N LYS A 11 3.43 11.20 -17.53
CA LYS A 11 4.71 10.73 -16.99
C LYS A 11 5.66 11.88 -16.64
N GLU A 12 5.54 13.00 -17.32
CA GLU A 12 6.35 14.19 -17.02
C GLU A 12 5.86 14.87 -15.75
N PRO A 13 6.77 15.43 -14.92
CA PRO A 13 6.40 16.11 -13.68
C PRO A 13 5.83 17.51 -13.98
N ASN A 14 4.54 17.55 -14.28
CA ASN A 14 3.74 18.77 -14.45
C ASN A 14 2.60 18.81 -13.43
N ILE A 15 1.95 19.96 -13.24
CA ILE A 15 0.90 20.16 -12.23
C ILE A 15 -0.25 19.17 -12.42
N ALA A 16 -0.67 18.90 -13.67
CA ALA A 16 -1.75 17.95 -13.97
C ALA A 16 -1.36 16.52 -13.60
N SER A 17 -0.13 16.13 -13.92
CA SER A 17 0.43 14.81 -13.55
C SER A 17 0.52 14.64 -12.02
N MET A 18 0.94 15.68 -11.29
CA MET A 18 0.98 15.65 -9.81
C MET A 18 -0.41 15.44 -9.21
N LEU A 19 -1.41 16.20 -9.67
CA LEU A 19 -2.79 16.05 -9.23
C LEU A 19 -3.33 14.66 -9.56
N PHE A 20 -3.08 14.16 -10.76
CA PHE A 20 -3.47 12.82 -11.18
C PHE A 20 -2.85 11.73 -10.29
N ARG A 21 -1.54 11.81 -10.01
CA ARG A 21 -0.82 10.86 -9.16
C ARG A 21 -1.36 10.85 -7.72
N LEU A 22 -1.58 12.02 -7.13
CA LEU A 22 -2.12 12.11 -5.76
C LEU A 22 -3.57 11.61 -5.69
N THR A 23 -4.39 11.90 -6.70
CA THR A 23 -5.76 11.36 -6.80
C THR A 23 -5.73 9.84 -6.94
N LEU A 24 -4.87 9.30 -7.79
CA LEU A 24 -4.71 7.86 -7.97
C LEU A 24 -4.21 7.16 -6.69
N ALA A 25 -3.25 7.79 -5.98
CA ALA A 25 -2.78 7.31 -4.69
C ALA A 25 -3.89 7.28 -3.63
N THR A 26 -4.76 8.30 -3.64
CA THR A 26 -5.96 8.36 -2.78
C THR A 26 -6.91 7.20 -3.09
N ILE A 27 -7.19 6.95 -4.37
CA ILE A 27 -8.09 5.88 -4.80
C ILE A 27 -7.53 4.52 -4.41
N PHE A 28 -6.28 4.22 -4.76
CA PHE A 28 -5.69 2.90 -4.52
C PHE A 28 -5.46 2.63 -3.03
N GLY A 29 -4.94 3.62 -2.29
CA GLY A 29 -4.83 3.52 -0.82
C GLY A 29 -6.19 3.37 -0.16
N GLY A 30 -7.20 4.08 -0.68
CA GLY A 30 -8.59 3.98 -0.24
C GLY A 30 -9.20 2.60 -0.49
N LEU A 31 -9.00 2.00 -1.67
CA LEU A 31 -9.48 0.66 -1.99
C LEU A 31 -8.92 -0.39 -1.03
N ILE A 32 -7.60 -0.38 -0.80
CA ILE A 32 -6.94 -1.28 0.16
C ILE A 32 -7.52 -1.05 1.56
N GLY A 33 -7.63 0.22 1.97
CA GLY A 33 -8.14 0.59 3.29
C GLY A 33 -9.60 0.23 3.52
N LEU A 34 -10.48 0.33 2.50
CA LEU A 34 -11.88 -0.08 2.57
C LEU A 34 -12.01 -1.58 2.83
N GLU A 35 -11.21 -2.39 2.15
CA GLU A 35 -11.19 -3.84 2.38
C GLU A 35 -10.78 -4.17 3.82
N ARG A 36 -9.83 -3.42 4.39
CA ARG A 36 -9.40 -3.58 5.79
C ARG A 36 -10.50 -3.20 6.78
N VAL A 37 -11.25 -2.12 6.52
CA VAL A 37 -12.41 -1.72 7.34
C VAL A 37 -13.48 -2.79 7.29
N ARG A 38 -13.78 -3.35 6.11
CA ARG A 38 -14.75 -4.43 5.92
C ARG A 38 -14.45 -5.65 6.79
N HIS A 39 -13.17 -5.97 6.98
CA HIS A 39 -12.70 -7.05 7.83
C HIS A 39 -12.39 -6.62 9.28
N ARG A 40 -12.84 -5.44 9.71
CA ARG A 40 -12.65 -4.89 11.08
C ARG A 40 -11.20 -4.92 11.56
N ARG A 41 -10.25 -4.60 10.68
CA ARG A 41 -8.82 -4.56 11.01
C ARG A 41 -8.42 -3.21 11.61
N PRO A 42 -7.39 -3.14 12.49
CA PRO A 42 -7.01 -1.92 13.22
C PRO A 42 -6.67 -0.72 12.31
N ALA A 43 -5.87 -0.93 11.25
CA ALA A 43 -5.59 0.08 10.25
C ALA A 43 -6.60 -0.06 9.09
N GLY A 44 -7.39 1.01 8.86
CA GLY A 44 -8.47 1.04 7.89
C GLY A 44 -8.27 2.07 6.78
N PHE A 45 -9.39 2.61 6.28
CA PHE A 45 -9.44 3.52 5.14
C PHE A 45 -8.49 4.71 5.26
N ARG A 46 -8.60 5.48 6.35
CA ARG A 46 -7.80 6.71 6.55
C ARG A 46 -6.30 6.41 6.56
N THR A 47 -5.91 5.36 7.28
CA THR A 47 -4.50 5.03 7.49
C THR A 47 -3.81 4.62 6.19
N HIS A 48 -4.41 3.70 5.42
CA HIS A 48 -3.86 3.23 4.14
C HIS A 48 -3.83 4.36 3.10
N THR A 49 -4.89 5.18 3.04
CA THR A 49 -4.95 6.33 2.14
C THR A 49 -3.85 7.35 2.45
N LEU A 50 -3.68 7.74 3.72
CA LEU A 50 -2.65 8.70 4.13
C LEU A 50 -1.24 8.18 3.86
N VAL A 51 -0.97 6.91 4.13
CA VAL A 51 0.32 6.28 3.85
C VAL A 51 0.62 6.29 2.35
N CYS A 52 -0.36 5.95 1.51
CA CYS A 52 -0.21 5.93 0.06
C CYS A 52 0.03 7.33 -0.51
N ILE A 53 -0.75 8.34 -0.07
CA ILE A 53 -0.57 9.74 -0.48
C ILE A 53 0.79 10.26 -0.04
N GLY A 54 1.19 10.04 1.23
CA GLY A 54 2.49 10.50 1.74
C GLY A 54 3.67 9.92 0.98
N ALA A 55 3.61 8.63 0.67
CA ALA A 55 4.62 7.96 -0.15
C ALA A 55 4.66 8.51 -1.59
N ALA A 56 3.51 8.73 -2.23
CA ALA A 56 3.43 9.31 -3.56
C ALA A 56 3.98 10.75 -3.58
N LEU A 57 3.64 11.55 -2.58
CA LEU A 57 4.13 12.91 -2.44
C LEU A 57 5.66 12.94 -2.27
N THR A 58 6.21 12.02 -1.48
CA THR A 58 7.68 11.90 -1.30
C THR A 58 8.40 11.63 -2.62
N MET A 59 7.84 10.76 -3.48
CA MET A 59 8.40 10.49 -4.80
C MET A 59 8.29 11.69 -5.75
N ILE A 60 7.16 12.41 -5.71
CA ILE A 60 6.96 13.64 -6.48
C ILE A 60 7.98 14.70 -6.06
N ILE A 61 8.19 14.89 -4.76
CA ILE A 61 9.21 15.81 -4.22
C ILE A 61 10.61 15.40 -4.69
N SER A 62 10.94 14.11 -4.65
CA SER A 62 12.24 13.60 -5.13
C SER A 62 12.48 13.97 -6.59
N GLN A 63 11.48 13.79 -7.47
CA GLN A 63 11.56 14.18 -8.87
C GLN A 63 11.70 15.70 -9.04
N TYR A 64 10.94 16.48 -8.29
CA TYR A 64 11.01 17.93 -8.33
C TYR A 64 12.40 18.47 -7.94
N LEU A 65 13.00 17.96 -6.86
CA LEU A 65 14.34 18.36 -6.43
C LEU A 65 15.43 17.93 -7.42
N SER A 66 15.27 16.76 -8.05
CA SER A 66 16.19 16.31 -9.11
C SER A 66 16.17 17.23 -10.33
N MET A 67 15.00 17.74 -10.73
CA MET A 67 14.88 18.71 -11.83
C MET A 67 15.56 20.03 -11.53
N GLN A 68 15.67 20.40 -10.25
CA GLN A 68 16.42 21.60 -9.81
C GLN A 68 17.92 21.36 -9.65
N GLY A 69 18.41 20.17 -10.00
CA GLY A 69 19.83 19.83 -9.88
C GLY A 69 20.32 19.60 -8.44
N GLN A 70 19.39 19.51 -7.46
CA GLN A 70 19.75 19.40 -6.05
C GLN A 70 19.91 17.95 -5.56
N ILE A 71 19.29 16.98 -6.25
CA ILE A 71 19.36 15.56 -5.89
C ILE A 71 19.75 14.76 -7.13
N THR A 72 20.81 14.00 -7.01
CA THR A 72 21.29 13.07 -8.04
C THR A 72 20.67 11.67 -7.91
N ASP A 73 20.22 11.29 -6.71
CA ASP A 73 19.64 9.96 -6.42
C ASP A 73 18.16 10.07 -6.05
N LEU A 74 17.31 9.77 -7.05
CA LEU A 74 15.85 9.77 -6.91
C LEU A 74 15.33 8.70 -5.96
N SER A 75 16.09 7.62 -5.73
CA SER A 75 15.66 6.50 -4.89
C SER A 75 15.79 6.80 -3.40
N ARG A 76 16.62 7.77 -3.03
CA ARG A 76 17.01 8.03 -1.65
C ARG A 76 15.84 8.40 -0.75
N LEU A 77 14.96 9.29 -1.17
CA LEU A 77 13.77 9.66 -0.40
C LEU A 77 12.76 8.50 -0.33
N GLY A 78 12.60 7.76 -1.41
CA GLY A 78 11.76 6.55 -1.43
C GLY A 78 12.25 5.48 -0.47
N ALA A 79 13.57 5.25 -0.38
CA ALA A 79 14.17 4.32 0.58
C ALA A 79 13.86 4.70 2.03
N GLN A 80 13.86 6.00 2.36
CA GLN A 80 13.48 6.48 3.69
C GLN A 80 12.01 6.22 4.02
N VAL A 81 11.10 6.31 3.04
CA VAL A 81 9.69 5.94 3.23
C VAL A 81 9.59 4.46 3.60
N ILE A 82 10.27 3.57 2.86
CA ILE A 82 10.26 2.13 3.11
C ILE A 82 10.77 1.80 4.53
N ASN A 83 11.83 2.46 4.98
CA ASN A 83 12.34 2.29 6.33
C ASN A 83 11.39 2.88 7.39
N GLY A 84 10.88 4.08 7.14
CA GLY A 84 10.01 4.80 8.08
C GLY A 84 8.66 4.14 8.33
N ILE A 85 8.07 3.49 7.31
CA ILE A 85 6.80 2.78 7.46
C ILE A 85 6.91 1.58 8.42
N GLY A 86 8.12 1.06 8.63
CA GLY A 86 8.40 0.00 9.61
C GLY A 86 7.96 0.40 11.03
N PHE A 87 8.12 1.67 11.41
CA PHE A 87 7.64 2.18 12.71
C PHE A 87 6.11 2.09 12.85
N LEU A 88 5.37 2.51 11.83
CA LEU A 88 3.89 2.40 11.83
C LEU A 88 3.46 0.93 11.80
N GLY A 89 4.16 0.09 11.03
CA GLY A 89 3.93 -1.35 11.00
C GLY A 89 4.11 -1.99 12.38
N ALA A 90 5.23 -1.72 13.02
CA ALA A 90 5.52 -2.21 14.37
C ALA A 90 4.46 -1.75 15.39
N GLY A 91 3.97 -0.51 15.28
CA GLY A 91 2.89 0.02 16.12
C GLY A 91 1.56 -0.71 15.99
N THR A 92 1.34 -1.50 14.93
CA THR A 92 0.13 -2.33 14.77
C THR A 92 0.28 -3.76 15.27
N ILE A 93 1.49 -4.19 15.63
CA ILE A 93 1.79 -5.55 16.07
C ILE A 93 1.65 -5.62 17.60
N ILE A 94 0.78 -6.48 18.08
CA ILE A 94 0.47 -6.65 19.52
C ILE A 94 0.65 -8.12 19.90
N VAL A 95 1.39 -8.36 20.99
CA VAL A 95 1.48 -9.68 21.62
C VAL A 95 0.42 -9.76 22.73
N THR A 96 -0.47 -10.75 22.65
CA THR A 96 -1.50 -10.97 23.66
C THR A 96 -1.00 -11.89 24.77
N GLY A 97 -1.67 -11.86 25.94
CA GLY A 97 -1.29 -12.70 27.11
C GLY A 97 -1.30 -14.22 26.85
N LYS A 98 -1.82 -14.68 25.69
CA LYS A 98 -1.73 -16.08 25.21
C LYS A 98 -0.57 -16.31 24.24
N GLN A 99 0.43 -15.43 24.23
CA GLN A 99 1.58 -15.47 23.30
C GLN A 99 1.22 -15.45 21.80
N GLN A 100 0.01 -14.98 21.47
CA GLN A 100 -0.41 -14.82 20.07
C GLN A 100 0.00 -13.45 19.55
N VAL A 101 0.68 -13.41 18.41
CA VAL A 101 1.06 -12.18 17.70
C VAL A 101 -0.08 -11.80 16.76
N LYS A 102 -0.65 -10.61 16.95
CA LYS A 102 -1.70 -10.03 16.08
C LYS A 102 -1.17 -8.78 15.39
N GLY A 103 -1.72 -8.47 14.20
CA GLY A 103 -1.37 -7.25 13.47
C GLY A 103 -0.36 -7.42 12.33
N LEU A 104 0.26 -8.60 12.16
CA LEU A 104 1.26 -8.84 11.10
C LEU A 104 0.74 -8.51 9.70
N THR A 105 -0.45 -8.99 9.34
CA THR A 105 -1.07 -8.67 8.03
C THR A 105 -1.41 -7.19 7.90
N THR A 106 -1.74 -6.52 9.02
CA THR A 106 -1.98 -5.07 9.01
C THR A 106 -0.69 -4.31 8.75
N ALA A 107 0.40 -4.67 9.41
CA ALA A 107 1.73 -4.09 9.19
C ALA A 107 2.19 -4.28 7.73
N ALA A 108 2.07 -5.50 7.20
CA ALA A 108 2.38 -5.81 5.80
C ALA A 108 1.50 -5.00 4.82
N GLY A 109 0.22 -4.81 5.14
CA GLY A 109 -0.70 -4.00 4.33
C GLY A 109 -0.31 -2.51 4.29
N LEU A 110 0.13 -1.94 5.40
CA LEU A 110 0.63 -0.57 5.46
C LEU A 110 1.92 -0.41 4.63
N TRP A 111 2.83 -1.37 4.76
CA TRP A 111 4.06 -1.41 3.96
C TRP A 111 3.75 -1.49 2.46
N ALA A 112 2.84 -2.37 2.06
CA ALA A 112 2.40 -2.51 0.67
C ALA A 112 1.74 -1.23 0.14
N SER A 113 0.95 -0.52 0.97
CA SER A 113 0.34 0.77 0.60
C SER A 113 1.38 1.87 0.39
N ALA A 114 2.47 1.88 1.17
CA ALA A 114 3.58 2.81 0.96
C ALA A 114 4.31 2.51 -0.37
N CYS A 115 4.62 1.24 -0.66
CA CYS A 115 5.22 0.84 -1.93
C CYS A 115 4.33 1.23 -3.12
N MET A 116 3.02 1.05 -2.99
CA MET A 116 2.04 1.48 -3.98
C MET A 116 2.11 2.98 -4.23
N GLY A 117 2.13 3.79 -3.16
CA GLY A 117 2.28 5.23 -3.26
C GLY A 117 3.56 5.65 -3.96
N LEU A 118 4.70 5.03 -3.63
CA LEU A 118 5.98 5.28 -4.31
C LEU A 118 5.90 4.98 -5.80
N ALA A 119 5.29 3.86 -6.20
CA ALA A 119 5.13 3.48 -7.60
C ALA A 119 4.27 4.51 -8.37
N ILE A 120 3.16 4.96 -7.78
CA ILE A 120 2.28 5.98 -8.37
C ILE A 120 3.03 7.32 -8.46
N GLY A 121 3.69 7.73 -7.39
CA GLY A 121 4.47 8.96 -7.35
C GLY A 121 5.63 8.98 -8.34
N ALA A 122 6.24 7.84 -8.63
CA ALA A 122 7.25 7.67 -9.67
C ALA A 122 6.68 7.69 -11.11
N GLY A 123 5.34 7.66 -11.28
CA GLY A 123 4.71 7.55 -12.59
C GLY A 123 4.67 6.13 -13.16
N PHE A 124 4.92 5.11 -12.34
CA PHE A 124 4.86 3.69 -12.74
C PHE A 124 3.44 3.15 -12.57
N TYR A 125 2.49 3.72 -13.34
CA TYR A 125 1.06 3.46 -13.20
C TYR A 125 0.65 2.01 -13.45
N PHE A 126 1.24 1.37 -14.48
CA PHE A 126 0.93 -0.01 -14.80
C PHE A 126 1.35 -0.96 -13.67
N GLY A 127 2.56 -0.78 -13.13
CA GLY A 127 3.02 -1.57 -11.99
C GLY A 127 2.19 -1.33 -10.73
N ALA A 128 1.77 -0.08 -10.50
CA ALA A 128 0.87 0.25 -9.41
C ALA A 128 -0.50 -0.43 -9.56
N LEU A 129 -1.08 -0.46 -10.76
CA LEU A 129 -2.35 -1.13 -11.02
C LEU A 129 -2.26 -2.63 -10.75
N VAL A 130 -1.25 -3.29 -11.33
CA VAL A 130 -1.02 -4.74 -11.13
C VAL A 130 -0.77 -5.04 -9.65
N GLY A 131 0.06 -4.22 -8.99
CA GLY A 131 0.33 -4.33 -7.56
C GLY A 131 -0.93 -4.18 -6.71
N CYS A 132 -1.80 -3.21 -7.02
CA CYS A 132 -3.08 -3.01 -6.34
C CYS A 132 -3.97 -4.25 -6.45
N VAL A 133 -4.12 -4.79 -7.65
CA VAL A 133 -4.91 -6.01 -7.88
C VAL A 133 -4.37 -7.18 -7.09
N LEU A 134 -3.05 -7.40 -7.12
CA LEU A 134 -2.42 -8.51 -6.39
C LEU A 134 -2.54 -8.35 -4.86
N ILE A 135 -2.36 -7.13 -4.34
CA ILE A 135 -2.55 -6.84 -2.90
C ILE A 135 -4.00 -7.12 -2.49
N MET A 136 -4.97 -6.64 -3.28
CA MET A 136 -6.39 -6.86 -3.02
C MET A 136 -6.74 -8.34 -3.06
N LEU A 137 -6.27 -9.08 -4.06
CA LEU A 137 -6.46 -10.53 -4.14
C LEU A 137 -5.85 -11.24 -2.92
N THR A 138 -4.64 -10.88 -2.53
CA THR A 138 -3.96 -11.48 -1.37
C THR A 138 -4.76 -11.24 -0.09
N ILE A 139 -5.20 -10.01 0.15
CA ILE A 139 -5.93 -9.66 1.38
C ILE A 139 -7.32 -10.32 1.41
N SER A 140 -8.05 -10.32 0.30
CA SER A 140 -9.44 -10.80 0.25
C SER A 140 -9.52 -12.32 0.09
N VAL A 141 -8.83 -12.88 -0.90
CA VAL A 141 -8.96 -14.30 -1.25
C VAL A 141 -8.29 -15.21 -0.23
N LEU A 142 -7.05 -14.88 0.20
CA LEU A 142 -6.37 -15.70 1.20
C LEU A 142 -7.10 -15.73 2.53
N SER A 143 -7.75 -14.63 2.94
CA SER A 143 -8.52 -14.61 4.18
C SER A 143 -9.73 -15.58 4.17
N ILE A 144 -10.34 -15.78 2.99
CA ILE A 144 -11.42 -16.77 2.81
C ILE A 144 -10.88 -18.18 2.91
N PHE A 145 -9.73 -18.46 2.27
CA PHE A 145 -9.09 -19.77 2.34
C PHE A 145 -8.65 -20.15 3.77
N GLU A 146 -8.03 -19.20 4.49
CA GLU A 146 -7.65 -19.41 5.90
C GLU A 146 -8.87 -19.75 6.77
N GLY A 147 -9.99 -19.04 6.59
CA GLY A 147 -11.24 -19.31 7.30
C GLY A 147 -11.77 -20.72 7.04
N HIS A 148 -11.69 -21.19 5.79
CA HIS A 148 -12.16 -22.54 5.40
C HIS A 148 -11.26 -23.65 5.97
N ILE A 149 -9.93 -23.50 5.89
CA ILE A 149 -8.97 -24.46 6.44
C ILE A 149 -9.11 -24.57 7.97
N MET A 150 -9.21 -23.42 8.67
CA MET A 150 -9.38 -23.42 10.14
C MET A 150 -10.70 -24.04 10.59
N SER A 151 -11.80 -23.89 9.83
CA SER A 151 -13.08 -24.52 10.16
C SER A 151 -13.01 -26.04 10.03
N THR A 152 -12.30 -26.54 9.01
CA THR A 152 -12.11 -27.98 8.78
C THR A 152 -11.21 -28.61 9.84
N ALA A 153 -10.11 -27.94 10.21
CA ALA A 153 -9.21 -28.42 11.26
C ALA A 153 -9.86 -28.45 12.64
N ARG A 154 -10.74 -27.49 12.95
CA ARG A 154 -11.47 -27.44 14.22
C ARG A 154 -12.52 -28.55 14.34
N ASN A 155 -13.16 -28.93 13.24
CA ASN A 155 -14.12 -30.02 13.22
C ASN A 155 -13.47 -31.40 13.42
N MET A 156 -12.21 -31.59 13.01
CA MET A 156 -11.48 -32.84 13.25
C MET A 156 -11.09 -33.03 14.73
N ASN A 157 -10.81 -31.97 15.46
CA ASN A 157 -10.43 -32.05 16.87
C ASN A 157 -11.61 -32.38 17.80
N ILE A 158 -12.86 -32.20 17.35
CA ILE A 158 -14.07 -32.54 18.12
C ILE A 158 -14.44 -34.02 18.02
N CYS A 159 -13.94 -34.76 17.01
CA CYS A 159 -14.21 -36.18 16.82
C CYS A 159 -13.22 -37.11 17.56
N VAL A 160 -12.30 -36.61 18.37
CA VAL A 160 -11.24 -37.39 19.06
C VAL A 160 -11.43 -37.43 20.59
N GLU A 161 -12.52 -36.85 21.13
CA GLU A 161 -13.00 -37.06 22.48
C GLU A 161 -14.26 -37.94 22.46
#